data_5271b94f2c42300dccf0236733f38a3e
#
_entry.id   5271b94f2c42300dccf0236733f38a3e
#
_cell.length_a   1.000
_cell.length_b   1.000
_cell.length_c   1.000
_cell.angle_alpha   90.00
_cell.angle_beta   90.00
_cell.angle_gamma   90.00
#
_symmetry.space_group_name_H-M   'P 1'
#
loop_
_entity.id
_entity.type
_entity.pdbx_description
1 polymer ?
#
loop_
_entity_poly.entity_id
_entity_poly.type
_entity_poly.pdbx_seq_one_letter_code
_entity_poly.pdbx_strand_id
1 'polypeptide(L)'
;MIADGIKLNGANSVPWSDHKVEGAVTDRVYFGRDESGVGEVQVAVASVTVKPTKALLADLWKTRGTKSAMPVVVAAVASDGVWIFSGGTDALPLGPLPQAQAEQRLQAVLDEPDGLAAAQRLKAIEAAYDSIGVGGFANHYLFASYHLKQDVPRRADWAEAGERARGMLQQRGRDLIGSLGFTAEPAPGGALVLRGTTGARRAIAVLLDESEHFDQKSPRHQLSPVAHGLELARREEVAWVVLLRRSTLRLYPGRDGVGVGQRGQSETYFELDLAMVDADFAALLPLVFSSEA
;
A
#
# COMPACT_ATOMS: atom_id res chain seq x y z
N MET A 1 28.54 4.06 14.73
CA MET A 1 28.34 3.49 13.40
C MET A 1 27.24 4.32 12.75
N ILE A 2 27.54 5.01 11.65
CA ILE A 2 26.54 5.69 10.84
C ILE A 2 25.77 4.53 10.19
N ALA A 3 24.47 4.42 10.44
CA ALA A 3 23.62 3.43 9.78
C ALA A 3 23.79 3.60 8.26
N ASP A 4 23.92 2.50 7.53
CA ASP A 4 23.91 2.54 6.07
C ASP A 4 22.67 3.36 5.65
N GLY A 5 22.87 4.40 4.83
CA GLY A 5 21.79 5.29 4.43
C GLY A 5 20.68 4.56 3.67
N ILE A 6 19.48 5.13 3.65
CA ILE A 6 18.31 4.60 2.91
C ILE A 6 18.69 4.36 1.46
N LYS A 7 18.39 3.15 0.96
CA LYS A 7 18.64 2.72 -0.43
C LYS A 7 17.32 2.49 -1.16
N LEU A 8 17.06 3.30 -2.18
CA LEU A 8 15.88 3.18 -3.03
C LEU A 8 16.29 2.76 -4.44
N ASN A 9 15.60 1.79 -5.01
CA ASN A 9 15.94 1.17 -6.28
C ASN A 9 15.34 1.93 -7.45
N GLY A 10 16.07 2.02 -8.56
CA GLY A 10 15.57 2.58 -9.83
C GLY A 10 15.29 4.07 -9.85
N ALA A 11 15.40 4.77 -8.73
CA ALA A 11 15.16 6.20 -8.62
C ALA A 11 16.41 7.01 -8.99
N ASN A 12 16.21 8.09 -9.75
CA ASN A 12 17.26 9.10 -9.90
C ASN A 12 17.53 9.77 -8.57
N SER A 13 18.80 10.08 -8.29
CA SER A 13 19.13 10.76 -7.03
C SER A 13 20.22 11.81 -7.23
N VAL A 14 20.12 12.86 -6.40
CA VAL A 14 21.13 13.92 -6.33
C VAL A 14 21.53 14.16 -4.87
N PRO A 15 22.77 14.64 -4.61
CA PRO A 15 23.14 15.08 -3.26
C PRO A 15 22.19 16.19 -2.77
N TRP A 16 21.82 16.13 -1.49
CA TRP A 16 21.03 17.17 -0.85
C TRP A 16 21.97 18.18 -0.18
N SER A 17 22.34 19.22 -0.91
CA SER A 17 23.38 20.19 -0.49
C SER A 17 22.83 21.54 -0.01
N ASP A 18 21.49 21.75 -0.04
CA ASP A 18 20.95 23.10 -0.10
C ASP A 18 20.90 23.87 1.24
N HIS A 19 20.83 23.18 2.38
CA HIS A 19 20.73 23.90 3.67
C HIS A 19 21.25 23.09 4.86
N LYS A 20 21.82 23.82 5.82
CA LYS A 20 22.15 23.26 7.13
C LYS A 20 20.92 23.40 8.05
N VAL A 21 20.41 22.28 8.53
CA VAL A 21 19.43 22.23 9.63
C VAL A 21 20.17 21.74 10.87
N GLU A 22 20.03 22.48 11.97
CA GLU A 22 20.70 22.11 13.22
C GLU A 22 20.23 20.74 13.71
N GLY A 23 21.16 19.85 14.05
CA GLY A 23 20.87 18.48 14.49
C GLY A 23 20.62 17.48 13.36
N ALA A 24 20.78 17.90 12.10
CA ALA A 24 20.62 17.01 10.94
C ALA A 24 21.76 17.17 9.93
N VAL A 25 22.08 16.07 9.26
CA VAL A 25 23.01 16.03 8.12
C VAL A 25 22.21 15.56 6.92
N THR A 26 22.04 16.43 5.93
CA THR A 26 21.36 16.11 4.68
C THR A 26 22.23 15.19 3.82
N ASP A 27 21.63 14.17 3.21
CA ASP A 27 22.34 13.19 2.41
C ASP A 27 21.95 13.29 0.93
N ARG A 28 20.77 12.84 0.56
CA ARG A 28 20.39 12.63 -0.82
C ARG A 28 18.90 12.88 -1.05
N VAL A 29 18.55 13.26 -2.27
CA VAL A 29 17.15 13.35 -2.73
C VAL A 29 16.96 12.36 -3.85
N TYR A 30 15.95 11.51 -3.72
CA TYR A 30 15.48 10.60 -4.75
C TYR A 30 14.26 11.20 -5.44
N PHE A 31 14.13 10.93 -6.73
CA PHE A 31 13.04 11.40 -7.58
C PHE A 31 12.28 10.21 -8.13
N GLY A 32 10.96 10.21 -7.97
CA GLY A 32 10.06 9.35 -8.69
C GLY A 32 10.03 9.76 -10.17
N ARG A 33 9.67 8.85 -11.06
CA ARG A 33 9.62 9.08 -12.50
C ARG A 33 8.20 8.97 -13.00
N ASP A 34 7.81 9.94 -13.80
CA ASP A 34 6.73 9.78 -14.76
C ASP A 34 7.27 9.10 -16.04
N GLU A 35 6.40 8.82 -17.01
CA GLU A 35 6.76 8.23 -18.30
C GLU A 35 7.71 9.13 -19.12
N SER A 36 7.74 10.45 -18.86
CA SER A 36 8.64 11.41 -19.52
C SER A 36 10.02 11.48 -18.87
N GLY A 37 10.23 10.84 -17.72
CA GLY A 37 11.46 10.88 -16.94
C GLY A 37 11.63 12.14 -16.08
N VAL A 38 10.61 12.98 -15.99
CA VAL A 38 10.52 14.13 -15.07
C VAL A 38 10.02 13.63 -13.72
N GLY A 39 10.65 14.03 -12.62
CA GLY A 39 10.27 13.56 -11.29
C GLY A 39 8.95 14.18 -10.83
N GLU A 40 8.00 13.33 -10.41
CA GLU A 40 6.69 13.73 -9.90
C GLU A 40 6.61 13.76 -8.37
N VAL A 41 7.58 13.19 -7.67
CA VAL A 41 7.69 13.16 -6.21
C VAL A 41 9.15 13.16 -5.78
N GLN A 42 9.43 13.70 -4.61
CA GLN A 42 10.78 13.73 -4.04
C GLN A 42 10.81 13.07 -2.67
N VAL A 43 11.79 12.21 -2.44
CA VAL A 43 12.15 11.67 -1.12
C VAL A 43 13.51 12.23 -0.73
N ALA A 44 13.53 13.10 0.27
CA ALA A 44 14.73 13.76 0.78
C ALA A 44 15.21 13.04 2.06
N VAL A 45 16.41 12.50 2.02
CA VAL A 45 17.00 11.70 3.11
C VAL A 45 17.98 12.53 3.92
N ALA A 46 17.83 12.50 5.23
CA ALA A 46 18.77 13.11 6.17
C ALA A 46 19.08 12.16 7.34
N SER A 47 20.29 12.24 7.88
CA SER A 47 20.65 11.58 9.13
C SER A 47 20.50 12.57 10.29
N VAL A 48 19.96 12.12 11.43
CA VAL A 48 19.77 12.95 12.61
C VAL A 48 20.44 12.29 13.83
N THR A 49 21.06 13.12 14.66
CA THR A 49 21.82 12.65 15.84
C THR A 49 20.97 12.55 17.10
N VAL A 50 19.76 13.13 17.06
CA VAL A 50 18.79 13.14 18.16
C VAL A 50 17.47 12.54 17.68
N LYS A 51 16.62 12.12 18.61
CA LYS A 51 15.26 11.66 18.26
C LYS A 51 14.52 12.78 17.51
N PRO A 52 14.01 12.53 16.30
CA PRO A 52 13.33 13.53 15.51
C PRO A 52 12.08 14.07 16.20
N THR A 53 11.99 15.38 16.30
CA THR A 53 10.76 16.07 16.71
C THR A 53 10.00 16.53 15.46
N LYS A 54 8.69 16.77 15.59
CA LYS A 54 7.89 17.37 14.51
C LYS A 54 8.51 18.67 13.99
N ALA A 55 9.06 19.49 14.89
CA ALA A 55 9.70 20.74 14.53
C ALA A 55 10.93 20.52 13.63
N LEU A 56 11.84 19.61 14.02
CA LEU A 56 13.03 19.28 13.23
C LEU A 56 12.66 18.74 11.84
N LEU A 57 11.68 17.83 11.79
CA LEU A 57 11.23 17.26 10.51
C LEU A 57 10.54 18.31 9.62
N ALA A 58 9.78 19.21 10.22
CA ALA A 58 9.17 20.32 9.49
C ALA A 58 10.23 21.31 8.96
N ASP A 59 11.28 21.58 9.72
CA ASP A 59 12.36 22.45 9.24
C ASP A 59 13.17 21.79 8.13
N LEU A 60 13.48 20.49 8.21
CA LEU A 60 14.04 19.72 7.10
C LEU A 60 13.14 19.78 5.87
N TRP A 61 11.84 19.56 6.03
CA TRP A 61 10.89 19.61 4.93
C TRP A 61 10.81 21.00 4.27
N LYS A 62 10.78 22.07 5.05
CA LYS A 62 10.73 23.46 4.55
C LYS A 62 11.90 23.80 3.62
N THR A 63 13.08 23.24 3.85
CA THR A 63 14.25 23.54 3.03
C THR A 63 14.01 23.18 1.56
N ARG A 64 13.11 22.21 1.30
CA ARG A 64 12.82 21.69 -0.03
C ARG A 64 11.35 21.77 -0.42
N GLY A 65 10.43 21.43 0.46
CA GLY A 65 8.99 21.37 0.19
C GLY A 65 8.38 22.72 -0.18
N THR A 66 8.85 23.82 0.41
CA THR A 66 8.37 25.17 0.08
C THR A 66 8.81 25.67 -1.31
N LYS A 67 9.82 25.05 -1.91
CA LYS A 67 10.39 25.42 -3.20
C LYS A 67 9.97 24.46 -4.33
N SER A 68 9.24 23.41 -4.00
CA SER A 68 8.84 22.37 -4.95
C SER A 68 7.35 22.43 -5.23
N ALA A 69 6.97 22.36 -6.52
CA ALA A 69 5.60 22.12 -6.92
C ALA A 69 5.18 20.66 -6.76
N MET A 70 6.16 19.77 -6.62
CA MET A 70 5.96 18.33 -6.45
C MET A 70 5.82 17.98 -4.97
N PRO A 71 5.10 16.89 -4.62
CA PRO A 71 5.12 16.35 -3.27
C PRO A 71 6.54 16.05 -2.81
N VAL A 72 6.87 16.47 -1.58
CA VAL A 72 8.17 16.20 -0.95
C VAL A 72 7.95 15.43 0.33
N VAL A 73 8.70 14.36 0.50
CA VAL A 73 8.74 13.53 1.71
C VAL A 73 10.13 13.59 2.31
N VAL A 74 10.23 13.82 3.60
CA VAL A 74 11.48 13.72 4.33
C VAL A 74 11.58 12.37 5.02
N ALA A 75 12.71 11.71 4.85
CA ALA A 75 13.09 10.50 5.57
C ALA A 75 14.28 10.82 6.48
N ALA A 76 14.06 10.86 7.79
CA ALA A 76 15.10 11.15 8.79
C ALA A 76 15.57 9.83 9.43
N VAL A 77 16.84 9.48 9.22
CA VAL A 77 17.48 8.29 9.79
C VAL A 77 18.02 8.66 11.17
N ALA A 78 17.47 8.06 12.21
CA ALA A 78 17.87 8.22 13.60
C ALA A 78 18.42 6.91 14.18
N SER A 79 18.94 6.95 15.38
CA SER A 79 19.46 5.76 16.08
C SER A 79 18.37 4.73 16.43
N ASP A 80 17.12 5.17 16.58
CA ASP A 80 15.96 4.37 16.93
C ASP A 80 15.16 3.87 15.69
N GLY A 81 15.53 4.28 14.48
CA GLY A 81 14.89 3.92 13.24
C GLY A 81 14.70 5.10 12.28
N VAL A 82 13.87 4.91 11.27
CA VAL A 82 13.58 5.92 10.26
C VAL A 82 12.25 6.62 10.56
N TRP A 83 12.25 7.93 10.41
CA TRP A 83 11.07 8.77 10.56
C TRP A 83 10.70 9.40 9.23
N ILE A 84 9.45 9.27 8.82
CA ILE A 84 8.92 9.82 7.56
C ILE A 84 8.03 11.01 7.88
N PHE A 85 8.12 12.07 7.07
CA PHE A 85 7.33 13.28 7.21
C PHE A 85 6.98 13.87 5.84
N SER A 86 5.69 13.98 5.54
CA SER A 86 5.17 14.44 4.25
C SER A 86 5.03 15.96 4.14
N GLY A 87 5.19 16.68 5.26
CA GLY A 87 4.99 18.14 5.32
C GLY A 87 3.53 18.54 5.52
N GLY A 88 3.33 19.84 5.75
CA GLY A 88 2.02 20.40 6.04
C GLY A 88 1.78 20.61 7.54
N THR A 89 0.77 21.45 7.85
CA THR A 89 0.46 21.85 9.23
C THR A 89 -0.07 20.68 10.07
N ASP A 90 -0.85 19.80 9.43
CA ASP A 90 -1.52 18.68 10.10
C ASP A 90 -0.75 17.35 10.00
N ALA A 91 0.33 17.30 9.18
CA ALA A 91 1.14 16.11 9.06
C ALA A 91 1.78 15.72 10.40
N LEU A 92 1.70 14.44 10.73
CA LEU A 92 2.35 13.85 11.88
C LEU A 92 3.59 13.07 11.46
N PRO A 93 4.67 13.05 12.26
CA PRO A 93 5.81 12.20 12.01
C PRO A 93 5.41 10.72 12.07
N LEU A 94 5.76 9.95 11.06
CA LEU A 94 5.57 8.52 10.98
C LEU A 94 6.85 7.82 11.39
N GLY A 95 6.87 7.14 12.51
CA GLY A 95 8.05 6.42 12.99
C GLY A 95 8.12 6.30 14.52
N PRO A 96 9.17 5.64 15.05
CA PRO A 96 10.29 5.07 14.31
C PRO A 96 9.89 3.79 13.54
N LEU A 97 10.38 3.67 12.31
CA LEU A 97 10.19 2.49 11.47
C LEU A 97 11.51 1.73 11.33
N PRO A 98 11.50 0.39 11.28
CA PRO A 98 12.65 -0.37 10.80
C PRO A 98 13.07 0.10 9.41
N GLN A 99 14.38 0.15 9.12
CA GLN A 99 14.90 0.69 7.86
C GLN A 99 14.27 0.02 6.63
N ALA A 100 14.19 -1.31 6.63
CA ALA A 100 13.60 -2.05 5.50
C ALA A 100 12.12 -1.69 5.24
N GLN A 101 11.33 -1.45 6.29
CA GLN A 101 9.94 -1.01 6.15
C GLN A 101 9.85 0.43 5.63
N ALA A 102 10.73 1.31 6.09
CA ALA A 102 10.77 2.68 5.59
C ALA A 102 11.16 2.71 4.11
N GLU A 103 12.19 1.96 3.71
CA GLU A 103 12.60 1.82 2.31
C GLU A 103 11.46 1.29 1.43
N GLN A 104 10.76 0.25 1.87
CA GLN A 104 9.63 -0.32 1.14
C GLN A 104 8.50 0.70 0.93
N ARG A 105 8.15 1.48 1.96
CA ARG A 105 7.10 2.52 1.89
C ARG A 105 7.52 3.69 1.00
N LEU A 106 8.74 4.16 1.15
CA LEU A 106 9.28 5.25 0.32
C LEU A 106 9.41 4.82 -1.13
N GLN A 107 9.83 3.58 -1.39
CA GLN A 107 9.87 3.02 -2.74
C GLN A 107 8.47 2.98 -3.37
N ALA A 108 7.45 2.54 -2.62
CA ALA A 108 6.08 2.51 -3.11
C ALA A 108 5.54 3.90 -3.49
N VAL A 109 6.01 4.96 -2.83
CA VAL A 109 5.69 6.36 -3.18
C VAL A 109 6.42 6.79 -4.46
N LEU A 110 7.71 6.45 -4.59
CA LEU A 110 8.51 6.78 -5.77
C LEU A 110 8.06 6.05 -7.03
N ASP A 111 7.47 4.86 -6.88
CA ASP A 111 6.98 4.03 -7.98
C ASP A 111 5.60 4.47 -8.50
N GLU A 112 4.94 5.44 -7.84
CA GLU A 112 3.66 5.95 -8.32
C GLU A 112 3.83 6.75 -9.63
N PRO A 113 2.87 6.67 -10.59
CA PRO A 113 3.04 7.22 -11.93
C PRO A 113 3.05 8.74 -11.98
N ASP A 114 2.41 9.40 -11.01
CA ASP A 114 2.28 10.85 -10.97
C ASP A 114 2.24 11.39 -9.53
N GLY A 115 2.38 12.71 -9.39
CA GLY A 115 2.42 13.39 -8.09
C GLY A 115 1.12 13.28 -7.30
N LEU A 116 -0.04 13.15 -7.97
CA LEU A 116 -1.33 12.99 -7.31
C LEU A 116 -1.45 11.59 -6.69
N ALA A 117 -1.08 10.56 -7.45
CA ALA A 117 -1.04 9.18 -6.97
C ALA A 117 -0.03 9.03 -5.81
N ALA A 118 1.14 9.66 -5.92
CA ALA A 118 2.14 9.69 -4.84
C ALA A 118 1.60 10.37 -3.57
N ALA A 119 0.89 11.51 -3.70
CA ALA A 119 0.27 12.19 -2.57
C ALA A 119 -0.86 11.34 -1.93
N GLN A 120 -1.66 10.64 -2.73
CA GLN A 120 -2.67 9.70 -2.22
C GLN A 120 -2.02 8.50 -1.50
N ARG A 121 -0.92 7.97 -2.04
CA ARG A 121 -0.14 6.90 -1.40
C ARG A 121 0.38 7.34 -0.04
N LEU A 122 0.95 8.55 0.06
CA LEU A 122 1.43 9.12 1.33
C LEU A 122 0.30 9.25 2.36
N LYS A 123 -0.85 9.79 1.97
CA LYS A 123 -2.03 9.86 2.86
C LYS A 123 -2.50 8.48 3.32
N ALA A 124 -2.46 7.48 2.45
CA ALA A 124 -2.81 6.11 2.81
C ALA A 124 -1.81 5.52 3.83
N ILE A 125 -0.50 5.80 3.68
CA ILE A 125 0.54 5.40 4.62
C ILE A 125 0.30 6.06 6.00
N GLU A 126 0.02 7.36 6.03
CA GLU A 126 -0.27 8.11 7.26
C GLU A 126 -1.55 7.58 7.94
N ALA A 127 -2.64 7.42 7.19
CA ALA A 127 -3.91 6.92 7.72
C ALA A 127 -3.80 5.48 8.26
N ALA A 128 -3.04 4.62 7.58
CA ALA A 128 -2.80 3.26 8.03
C ALA A 128 -2.01 3.22 9.35
N TYR A 129 -1.07 4.13 9.54
CA TYR A 129 -0.32 4.25 10.79
C TYR A 129 -1.17 4.76 11.95
N ASP A 130 -2.01 5.79 11.70
CA ASP A 130 -2.85 6.40 12.74
C ASP A 130 -4.05 5.52 13.13
N SER A 131 -4.68 4.84 12.17
CA SER A 131 -5.97 4.18 12.42
C SER A 131 -5.87 2.83 13.10
N ILE A 132 -4.75 2.11 12.96
CA ILE A 132 -4.70 0.68 13.34
C ILE A 132 -3.47 0.35 14.20
N GLY A 133 -2.43 1.19 14.24
CA GLY A 133 -1.13 0.87 14.85
C GLY A 133 -0.42 -0.30 14.15
N VAL A 134 -0.88 -0.65 12.95
CA VAL A 134 -0.37 -1.72 12.12
C VAL A 134 -0.38 -1.25 10.67
N GLY A 135 0.80 -1.07 10.09
CA GLY A 135 0.91 -0.62 8.71
C GLY A 135 0.45 -1.69 7.71
N GLY A 136 -0.15 -1.24 6.61
CA GLY A 136 -0.33 -2.03 5.41
C GLY A 136 -1.69 -2.70 5.23
N PHE A 137 -2.64 -2.58 6.15
CA PHE A 137 -4.01 -3.01 5.89
C PHE A 137 -5.06 -2.02 6.45
N ALA A 138 -6.23 -2.00 5.81
CA ALA A 138 -7.40 -1.24 6.25
C ALA A 138 -8.65 -2.11 6.15
N ASN A 139 -9.52 -1.99 7.16
CA ASN A 139 -10.78 -2.74 7.21
C ASN A 139 -11.96 -1.75 7.19
N HIS A 140 -12.66 -1.74 6.07
CA HIS A 140 -13.86 -0.94 5.88
C HIS A 140 -15.09 -1.82 6.07
N TYR A 141 -15.41 -2.10 7.33
CA TYR A 141 -16.61 -2.83 7.79
C TYR A 141 -16.77 -4.28 7.31
N LEU A 142 -15.81 -4.85 6.56
CA LEU A 142 -15.93 -6.24 6.07
C LEU A 142 -15.77 -7.27 7.20
N PHE A 143 -14.84 -7.01 8.09
CA PHE A 143 -14.53 -7.87 9.22
C PHE A 143 -14.68 -7.12 10.55
N ALA A 144 -14.81 -7.86 11.66
CA ALA A 144 -14.69 -7.27 12.98
C ALA A 144 -13.22 -6.92 13.27
N SER A 145 -12.89 -5.64 13.34
CA SER A 145 -11.51 -5.17 13.54
C SER A 145 -10.85 -5.73 14.81
N TYR A 146 -11.63 -5.97 15.86
CA TYR A 146 -11.13 -6.61 17.08
C TYR A 146 -10.59 -8.01 16.77
N HIS A 147 -11.34 -8.83 16.05
CA HIS A 147 -10.92 -10.20 15.71
C HIS A 147 -9.70 -10.23 14.82
N LEU A 148 -9.61 -9.34 13.84
CA LEU A 148 -8.42 -9.23 12.99
C LEU A 148 -7.14 -8.95 13.80
N LYS A 149 -7.24 -8.16 14.87
CA LYS A 149 -6.09 -7.73 15.68
C LYS A 149 -5.76 -8.69 16.82
N GLN A 150 -6.74 -9.33 17.41
CA GLN A 150 -6.58 -10.07 18.66
C GLN A 150 -6.71 -11.59 18.48
N ASP A 151 -7.68 -12.05 17.72
CA ASP A 151 -8.02 -13.47 17.65
C ASP A 151 -7.32 -14.15 16.46
N VAL A 152 -7.29 -13.51 15.31
CA VAL A 152 -6.65 -14.06 14.09
C VAL A 152 -5.15 -14.33 14.33
N PRO A 153 -4.36 -13.44 14.97
CA PRO A 153 -2.95 -13.73 15.29
C PRO A 153 -2.73 -14.88 16.28
N ARG A 154 -3.78 -15.32 17.00
CA ARG A 154 -3.70 -16.47 17.93
C ARG A 154 -4.03 -17.80 17.27
N ARG A 155 -4.38 -17.81 15.99
CA ARG A 155 -4.65 -19.06 15.26
C ARG A 155 -3.39 -19.92 15.22
N ALA A 156 -3.58 -21.24 15.29
CA ALA A 156 -2.49 -22.20 15.24
C ALA A 156 -1.68 -22.15 13.91
N ASP A 157 -2.35 -21.77 12.82
CA ASP A 157 -1.77 -21.67 11.48
C ASP A 157 -1.18 -20.27 11.17
N TRP A 158 -1.19 -19.32 12.11
CA TRP A 158 -0.71 -17.96 11.91
C TRP A 158 0.75 -17.88 11.48
N ALA A 159 1.63 -18.59 12.17
CA ALA A 159 3.05 -18.61 11.88
C ALA A 159 3.35 -19.21 10.50
N GLU A 160 2.70 -20.33 10.15
CA GLU A 160 2.83 -20.97 8.85
C GLU A 160 2.31 -20.06 7.72
N ALA A 161 1.16 -19.41 7.93
CA ALA A 161 0.62 -18.44 7.00
C ALA A 161 1.58 -17.26 6.78
N GLY A 162 2.25 -16.77 7.83
CA GLY A 162 3.28 -15.73 7.75
C GLY A 162 4.49 -16.16 6.92
N GLU A 163 4.98 -17.38 7.10
CA GLU A 163 6.08 -17.91 6.27
C GLU A 163 5.68 -18.01 4.80
N ARG A 164 4.48 -18.53 4.50
CA ARG A 164 3.96 -18.58 3.12
C ARG A 164 3.85 -17.18 2.52
N ALA A 165 3.36 -16.23 3.28
CA ALA A 165 3.17 -14.84 2.82
C ALA A 165 4.48 -14.18 2.37
N ARG A 166 5.60 -14.41 3.07
CA ARG A 166 6.90 -13.80 2.73
C ARG A 166 7.31 -14.06 1.28
N GLY A 167 7.05 -15.26 0.77
CA GLY A 167 7.31 -15.61 -0.63
C GLY A 167 6.36 -14.94 -1.64
N MET A 168 5.23 -14.39 -1.17
CA MET A 168 4.20 -13.80 -2.01
C MET A 168 4.25 -12.25 -2.04
N LEU A 169 4.86 -11.59 -1.05
CA LEU A 169 4.82 -10.12 -0.91
C LEU A 169 5.37 -9.37 -2.12
N GLN A 170 6.29 -9.96 -2.88
CA GLN A 170 6.86 -9.37 -4.10
C GLN A 170 6.09 -9.73 -5.37
N GLN A 171 5.16 -10.66 -5.29
CA GLN A 171 4.37 -11.11 -6.44
C GLN A 171 3.23 -10.13 -6.73
N ARG A 172 2.83 -10.06 -8.00
CA ARG A 172 1.78 -9.15 -8.47
C ARG A 172 0.88 -9.85 -9.50
N GLY A 173 -0.31 -9.31 -9.68
CA GLY A 173 -1.21 -9.73 -10.76
C GLY A 173 -1.49 -11.23 -10.76
N ARG A 174 -1.28 -11.87 -11.90
CA ARG A 174 -1.59 -13.30 -12.08
C ARG A 174 -0.69 -14.24 -11.28
N ASP A 175 0.58 -13.88 -11.08
CA ASP A 175 1.52 -14.69 -10.31
C ASP A 175 1.10 -14.76 -8.85
N LEU A 176 0.66 -13.65 -8.29
CA LEU A 176 0.10 -13.61 -6.94
C LEU A 176 -1.16 -14.46 -6.82
N ILE A 177 -2.09 -14.37 -7.79
CA ILE A 177 -3.32 -15.18 -7.82
C ILE A 177 -2.98 -16.68 -7.83
N GLY A 178 -2.00 -17.08 -8.64
CA GLY A 178 -1.53 -18.47 -8.69
C GLY A 178 -0.94 -18.93 -7.36
N SER A 179 -0.11 -18.11 -6.72
CA SER A 179 0.49 -18.43 -5.41
C SER A 179 -0.52 -18.45 -4.26
N LEU A 180 -1.65 -17.75 -4.39
CA LEU A 180 -2.79 -17.84 -3.47
C LEU A 180 -3.64 -19.11 -3.70
N GLY A 181 -3.23 -20.00 -4.60
CA GLY A 181 -3.86 -21.30 -4.83
C GLY A 181 -5.06 -21.27 -5.77
N PHE A 182 -5.26 -20.19 -6.53
CA PHE A 182 -6.35 -20.12 -7.51
C PHE A 182 -5.91 -20.52 -8.90
N THR A 183 -6.83 -21.18 -9.61
CA THR A 183 -6.82 -21.25 -11.07
C THR A 183 -7.68 -20.11 -11.60
N ALA A 184 -7.17 -19.35 -12.58
CA ALA A 184 -7.82 -18.17 -13.13
C ALA A 184 -8.29 -18.39 -14.56
N GLU A 185 -9.59 -18.21 -14.83
CA GLU A 185 -10.20 -18.28 -16.17
C GLU A 185 -10.56 -16.85 -16.64
N PRO A 186 -10.34 -16.52 -17.93
CA PRO A 186 -10.74 -15.22 -18.45
C PRO A 186 -12.25 -14.95 -18.31
N ALA A 187 -12.60 -13.72 -17.96
CA ALA A 187 -13.95 -13.20 -17.89
C ALA A 187 -14.09 -11.90 -18.70
N PRO A 188 -15.30 -11.44 -19.01
CA PRO A 188 -15.52 -10.20 -19.75
C PRO A 188 -14.79 -8.99 -19.13
N GLY A 189 -14.36 -8.05 -20.00
CA GLY A 189 -13.69 -6.82 -19.58
C GLY A 189 -12.28 -7.03 -19.00
N GLY A 190 -11.62 -8.15 -19.29
CA GLY A 190 -10.29 -8.47 -18.77
C GLY A 190 -10.27 -8.93 -17.31
N ALA A 191 -11.43 -9.18 -16.71
CA ALA A 191 -11.56 -9.80 -15.40
C ALA A 191 -11.23 -11.30 -15.46
N LEU A 192 -11.16 -11.93 -14.29
CA LEU A 192 -10.87 -13.36 -14.12
C LEU A 192 -11.90 -13.99 -13.18
N VAL A 193 -12.37 -15.18 -13.52
CA VAL A 193 -13.06 -16.07 -12.56
C VAL A 193 -12.01 -16.88 -11.83
N LEU A 194 -11.98 -16.79 -10.52
CA LEU A 194 -11.06 -17.53 -9.67
C LEU A 194 -11.73 -18.83 -9.18
N ARG A 195 -11.05 -19.95 -9.43
CA ARG A 195 -11.47 -21.28 -8.92
C ARG A 195 -10.54 -21.74 -7.83
N GLY A 196 -11.11 -22.27 -6.77
CA GLY A 196 -10.35 -22.95 -5.73
C GLY A 196 -9.83 -24.33 -6.15
N THR A 197 -9.12 -24.99 -5.26
CA THR A 197 -8.51 -26.32 -5.46
C THR A 197 -9.52 -27.42 -5.85
N THR A 198 -10.77 -27.27 -5.42
CA THR A 198 -11.89 -28.20 -5.78
C THR A 198 -12.50 -27.90 -7.16
N GLY A 199 -12.01 -26.89 -7.89
CA GLY A 199 -12.59 -26.41 -9.14
C GLY A 199 -13.83 -25.52 -8.99
N ALA A 200 -14.33 -25.31 -7.77
CA ALA A 200 -15.46 -24.43 -7.50
C ALA A 200 -15.09 -22.96 -7.76
N ARG A 201 -15.99 -22.19 -8.36
CA ARG A 201 -15.87 -20.73 -8.50
C ARG A 201 -15.92 -20.10 -7.13
N ARG A 202 -14.97 -19.23 -6.79
CA ARG A 202 -14.85 -18.59 -5.49
C ARG A 202 -15.00 -17.08 -5.56
N ALA A 203 -14.36 -16.46 -6.55
CA ALA A 203 -14.30 -15.00 -6.64
C ALA A 203 -14.19 -14.53 -8.10
N ILE A 204 -14.47 -13.25 -8.31
CA ILE A 204 -14.03 -12.49 -9.47
C ILE A 204 -12.76 -11.71 -9.09
N ALA A 205 -11.74 -11.74 -9.94
CA ALA A 205 -10.61 -10.83 -9.82
C ALA A 205 -10.61 -9.82 -10.97
N VAL A 206 -10.36 -8.55 -10.65
CA VAL A 206 -10.12 -7.49 -11.65
C VAL A 206 -8.71 -6.96 -11.43
N LEU A 207 -7.88 -7.10 -12.47
CA LEU A 207 -6.53 -6.56 -12.48
C LEU A 207 -6.58 -5.16 -13.08
N LEU A 208 -6.30 -4.15 -12.26
CA LEU A 208 -6.30 -2.76 -12.65
C LEU A 208 -4.97 -2.39 -13.31
N ASP A 209 -5.04 -1.55 -14.35
CA ASP A 209 -3.88 -0.89 -14.89
C ASP A 209 -3.38 0.22 -13.94
N GLU A 210 -2.16 0.68 -14.12
CA GLU A 210 -1.54 1.67 -13.23
C GLU A 210 -2.31 2.99 -13.18
N SER A 211 -2.91 3.39 -14.29
CA SER A 211 -3.71 4.62 -14.41
C SER A 211 -5.14 4.48 -13.88
N GLU A 212 -5.61 3.26 -13.58
CA GLU A 212 -6.96 3.03 -13.08
C GLU A 212 -7.05 3.20 -11.56
N HIS A 213 -8.20 3.64 -11.09
CA HIS A 213 -8.53 3.75 -9.68
C HIS A 213 -9.70 2.83 -9.34
N PHE A 214 -9.72 2.29 -8.12
CA PHE A 214 -10.74 1.34 -7.68
C PHE A 214 -12.18 1.85 -7.87
N ASP A 215 -12.41 3.12 -7.51
CA ASP A 215 -13.73 3.73 -7.38
C ASP A 215 -14.07 4.73 -8.51
N GLN A 216 -13.14 5.00 -9.42
CA GLN A 216 -13.34 5.90 -10.54
C GLN A 216 -13.74 5.15 -11.82
N LYS A 217 -14.44 5.83 -12.72
CA LYS A 217 -14.85 5.24 -14.00
C LYS A 217 -13.63 4.84 -14.83
N SER A 218 -13.56 3.56 -15.17
CA SER A 218 -12.52 3.01 -16.05
C SER A 218 -12.90 3.15 -17.51
N PRO A 219 -11.97 3.56 -18.39
CA PRO A 219 -12.17 3.52 -19.84
C PRO A 219 -12.51 2.14 -20.38
N ARG A 220 -11.98 1.09 -19.75
CA ARG A 220 -12.17 -0.31 -20.18
C ARG A 220 -13.59 -0.83 -19.94
N HIS A 221 -14.25 -0.38 -18.87
CA HIS A 221 -15.50 -0.98 -18.40
C HIS A 221 -16.70 -0.03 -18.49
N GLN A 222 -16.49 1.26 -18.72
CA GLN A 222 -17.52 2.30 -18.60
C GLN A 222 -18.14 2.42 -17.18
N LEU A 223 -17.66 1.63 -16.24
CA LEU A 223 -17.97 1.58 -14.81
C LEU A 223 -16.68 1.73 -14.02
N SER A 224 -16.78 1.94 -12.71
CA SER A 224 -15.60 1.76 -11.84
C SER A 224 -15.21 0.27 -11.78
N PRO A 225 -13.93 -0.07 -11.58
CA PRO A 225 -13.50 -1.46 -11.42
C PRO A 225 -14.27 -2.20 -10.31
N VAL A 226 -14.61 -1.52 -9.20
CA VAL A 226 -15.46 -2.09 -8.14
C VAL A 226 -16.84 -2.45 -8.69
N ALA A 227 -17.53 -1.52 -9.36
CA ALA A 227 -18.86 -1.77 -9.90
C ALA A 227 -18.85 -2.87 -10.96
N HIS A 228 -17.82 -2.90 -11.83
CA HIS A 228 -17.65 -3.96 -12.81
C HIS A 228 -17.44 -5.33 -12.16
N GLY A 229 -16.57 -5.41 -11.15
CA GLY A 229 -16.32 -6.67 -10.41
C GLY A 229 -17.56 -7.19 -9.70
N LEU A 230 -18.32 -6.30 -9.05
CA LEU A 230 -19.57 -6.66 -8.36
C LEU A 230 -20.65 -7.15 -9.33
N GLU A 231 -20.78 -6.52 -10.50
CA GLU A 231 -21.71 -6.98 -11.55
C GLU A 231 -21.36 -8.38 -12.06
N LEU A 232 -20.06 -8.63 -12.29
CA LEU A 232 -19.59 -9.95 -12.68
C LEU A 232 -19.80 -10.99 -11.58
N ALA A 233 -19.54 -10.65 -10.31
CA ALA A 233 -19.75 -11.54 -9.19
C ALA A 233 -21.21 -11.99 -9.07
N ARG A 234 -22.16 -11.07 -9.30
CA ARG A 234 -23.58 -11.37 -9.34
C ARG A 234 -23.92 -12.34 -10.48
N ARG A 235 -23.38 -12.12 -11.68
CA ARG A 235 -23.61 -12.99 -12.86
C ARG A 235 -23.03 -14.38 -12.69
N GLU A 236 -21.86 -14.51 -12.08
CA GLU A 236 -21.16 -15.77 -11.85
C GLU A 236 -21.53 -16.43 -10.52
N GLU A 237 -22.45 -15.80 -9.76
CA GLU A 237 -22.94 -16.28 -8.44
C GLU A 237 -21.82 -16.57 -7.45
N VAL A 238 -20.76 -15.74 -7.45
CA VAL A 238 -19.64 -15.90 -6.53
C VAL A 238 -19.73 -14.97 -5.32
N ALA A 239 -19.13 -15.40 -4.21
CA ALA A 239 -19.24 -14.68 -2.94
C ALA A 239 -18.31 -13.48 -2.81
N TRP A 240 -17.24 -13.42 -3.61
CA TRP A 240 -16.17 -12.47 -3.40
C TRP A 240 -15.71 -11.78 -4.68
N VAL A 241 -15.26 -10.53 -4.54
CA VAL A 241 -14.56 -9.78 -5.58
C VAL A 241 -13.21 -9.34 -5.04
N VAL A 242 -12.14 -9.61 -5.78
CA VAL A 242 -10.79 -9.18 -5.47
C VAL A 242 -10.33 -8.18 -6.53
N LEU A 243 -9.95 -6.99 -6.11
CA LEU A 243 -9.36 -6.00 -7.00
C LEU A 243 -7.88 -5.90 -6.69
N LEU A 244 -7.04 -5.95 -7.73
CA LEU A 244 -5.59 -5.83 -7.60
C LEU A 244 -5.09 -4.64 -8.41
N ARG A 245 -4.40 -3.74 -7.73
CA ARG A 245 -3.70 -2.62 -8.35
C ARG A 245 -2.29 -2.54 -7.77
N ARG A 246 -1.25 -2.84 -8.58
CA ARG A 246 0.14 -2.87 -8.12
C ARG A 246 0.31 -3.76 -6.87
N SER A 247 0.65 -3.17 -5.72
CA SER A 247 0.81 -3.86 -4.42
C SER A 247 -0.47 -3.93 -3.59
N THR A 248 -1.54 -3.24 -4.00
CA THR A 248 -2.76 -3.13 -3.21
C THR A 248 -3.80 -4.15 -3.66
N LEU A 249 -4.33 -4.90 -2.70
CA LEU A 249 -5.46 -5.83 -2.88
C LEU A 249 -6.65 -5.30 -2.10
N ARG A 250 -7.84 -5.35 -2.72
CA ARG A 250 -9.12 -5.13 -2.01
C ARG A 250 -10.02 -6.32 -2.17
N LEU A 251 -10.61 -6.78 -1.07
CA LEU A 251 -11.62 -7.83 -1.03
C LEU A 251 -12.98 -7.22 -0.73
N TYR A 252 -13.96 -7.49 -1.59
CA TYR A 252 -15.33 -7.02 -1.45
C TYR A 252 -16.31 -8.20 -1.35
N PRO A 253 -17.44 -8.07 -0.63
CA PRO A 253 -18.51 -9.05 -0.67
C PRO A 253 -19.22 -8.99 -2.02
N GLY A 254 -19.31 -10.12 -2.73
CA GLY A 254 -19.96 -10.23 -4.04
C GLY A 254 -21.46 -10.50 -3.99
N ARG A 255 -22.01 -10.88 -2.80
CA ARG A 255 -23.42 -11.21 -2.63
C ARG A 255 -24.28 -9.97 -2.40
N ASP A 256 -25.45 -9.93 -3.04
CA ASP A 256 -26.41 -8.85 -2.84
C ASP A 256 -26.89 -8.78 -1.39
N GLY A 257 -27.15 -7.56 -0.92
CA GLY A 257 -27.62 -7.31 0.45
C GLY A 257 -26.56 -7.39 1.54
N VAL A 258 -25.30 -7.66 1.18
CA VAL A 258 -24.16 -7.60 2.09
C VAL A 258 -23.46 -6.25 1.97
N GLY A 259 -23.17 -5.64 3.09
CA GLY A 259 -22.45 -4.35 3.14
C GLY A 259 -23.18 -3.33 4.01
N VAL A 260 -22.49 -2.21 4.27
CA VAL A 260 -22.97 -1.08 5.10
C VAL A 260 -22.93 0.22 4.32
N GLY A 261 -23.66 1.23 4.81
CA GLY A 261 -23.70 2.55 4.19
C GLY A 261 -24.63 2.65 2.98
N GLN A 262 -24.68 3.84 2.35
CA GLN A 262 -25.59 4.10 1.24
C GLN A 262 -25.22 3.33 -0.05
N ARG A 263 -23.96 3.02 -0.23
CA ARG A 263 -23.42 2.28 -1.38
C ARG A 263 -23.18 0.79 -1.09
N GLY A 264 -23.51 0.35 0.12
CA GLY A 264 -23.49 -1.06 0.52
C GLY A 264 -22.17 -1.77 0.22
N GLN A 265 -22.19 -2.74 -0.70
CA GLN A 265 -21.04 -3.58 -1.06
C GLN A 265 -19.80 -2.77 -1.48
N SER A 266 -19.95 -1.68 -2.21
CA SER A 266 -18.80 -0.91 -2.73
C SER A 266 -18.06 -0.10 -1.65
N GLU A 267 -18.66 0.11 -0.50
CA GLU A 267 -18.05 0.78 0.66
C GLU A 267 -17.59 -0.22 1.74
N THR A 268 -17.86 -1.51 1.53
CA THR A 268 -17.54 -2.58 2.48
C THR A 268 -16.42 -3.42 1.91
N TYR A 269 -15.20 -3.25 2.40
CA TYR A 269 -14.05 -3.99 1.90
C TYR A 269 -12.93 -4.13 2.93
N PHE A 270 -12.06 -5.07 2.68
CA PHE A 270 -10.76 -5.20 3.35
C PHE A 270 -9.66 -4.91 2.34
N GLU A 271 -8.73 -4.04 2.71
CA GLU A 271 -7.58 -3.67 1.87
C GLU A 271 -6.29 -4.15 2.52
N LEU A 272 -5.41 -4.72 1.70
CA LEU A 272 -4.06 -5.10 2.06
C LEU A 272 -3.08 -4.54 1.04
N ASP A 273 -2.07 -3.80 1.50
CA ASP A 273 -1.00 -3.32 0.66
C ASP A 273 0.28 -4.11 0.92
N LEU A 274 0.70 -4.93 -0.06
CA LEU A 274 1.85 -5.82 0.05
C LEU A 274 3.18 -5.07 0.20
N ALA A 275 3.23 -3.81 -0.24
CA ALA A 275 4.41 -2.96 -0.08
C ALA A 275 4.50 -2.31 1.30
N MET A 276 3.41 -2.37 2.08
CA MET A 276 3.30 -1.65 3.36
C MET A 276 2.99 -2.58 4.55
N VAL A 277 2.53 -3.80 4.28
CA VAL A 277 2.14 -4.72 5.36
C VAL A 277 3.34 -5.10 6.21
N ASP A 278 3.18 -4.96 7.53
CA ASP A 278 4.20 -5.39 8.48
C ASP A 278 4.37 -6.91 8.45
N ALA A 279 5.60 -7.38 8.68
CA ALA A 279 5.91 -8.81 8.69
C ALA A 279 5.02 -9.61 9.65
N ASP A 280 4.65 -8.99 10.78
CA ASP A 280 3.77 -9.59 11.78
C ASP A 280 2.34 -9.81 11.30
N PHE A 281 1.89 -9.06 10.26
CA PHE A 281 0.56 -9.16 9.69
C PHE A 281 0.52 -9.68 8.26
N ALA A 282 1.66 -10.03 7.70
CA ALA A 282 1.76 -10.64 6.37
C ALA A 282 0.89 -11.91 6.24
N ALA A 283 0.69 -12.64 7.33
CA ALA A 283 -0.18 -13.81 7.41
C ALA A 283 -1.64 -13.53 6.96
N LEU A 284 -2.12 -12.28 7.05
CA LEU A 284 -3.44 -11.92 6.55
C LEU A 284 -3.58 -12.15 5.04
N LEU A 285 -2.48 -12.09 4.27
CA LEU A 285 -2.52 -12.33 2.84
C LEU A 285 -3.08 -13.73 2.51
N PRO A 286 -2.46 -14.85 2.90
CA PRO A 286 -3.03 -16.16 2.62
C PRO A 286 -4.29 -16.46 3.44
N LEU A 287 -4.46 -15.94 4.66
CA LEU A 287 -5.63 -16.24 5.49
C LEU A 287 -6.91 -15.56 5.01
N VAL A 288 -6.81 -14.47 4.25
CA VAL A 288 -7.97 -13.71 3.77
C VAL A 288 -8.19 -13.87 2.27
N PHE A 289 -7.09 -14.00 1.49
CA PHE A 289 -7.16 -13.95 0.04
C PHE A 289 -6.87 -15.27 -0.66
N SER A 290 -6.54 -16.37 0.04
CA SER A 290 -6.26 -17.64 -0.63
C SER A 290 -7.53 -18.39 -1.04
N SER A 291 -7.34 -19.40 -1.89
CA SER A 291 -8.42 -20.31 -2.33
C SER A 291 -8.98 -21.18 -1.21
N GLU A 292 -8.30 -21.24 -0.07
CA GLU A 292 -8.66 -22.03 1.12
C GLU A 292 -9.32 -21.16 2.21
N ALA A 293 -9.34 -19.82 2.02
CA ALA A 293 -9.89 -18.85 2.94
C ALA A 293 -11.42 -18.90 3.08
#